data_99e72723989e979953123de8ec6231ad
#
_entry.id   99e72723989e979953123de8ec6231ad
#
_cell.length_a   1.000
_cell.length_b   1.000
_cell.length_c   1.000
_cell.angle_alpha   90.00
_cell.angle_beta   90.00
_cell.angle_gamma   90.00
#
_symmetry.space_group_name_H-M   'P 1'
#
loop_
_entity.id
_entity.type
_entity.pdbx_description
1 polymer ?
#
loop_
_entity_poly.entity_id
_entity_poly.type
_entity_poly.pdbx_seq_one_letter_code
_entity_poly.pdbx_strand_id
1 'polypeptide(L)'
;KVGSSIRSDVSGYNSVLSSKASVGKDCYLEVSYVHGNSRIGSHSVLSYIDVQDQVIPDNVVLHGLKQRNGKFIVRIFGVNDNPKENRLFGRDLDELEDTLGVRFWEENGQAHTLWSAALYQEADTIREATDAALELYEIVTGGKDFDRSLWTAASHKSLCAGFNEADPDAIIAWNKRM
;
A
#
# COMPACT_ATOMS: atom_id res chain seq x y z
N LYS A 1 -5.52 23.58 1.12
CA LYS A 1 -4.57 24.64 0.72
C LYS A 1 -3.18 24.18 1.07
N VAL A 2 -2.38 23.91 0.06
CA VAL A 2 -1.00 23.46 0.20
C VAL A 2 -0.16 24.63 0.64
N GLY A 3 0.39 24.59 1.86
CA GLY A 3 1.35 25.56 2.37
C GLY A 3 2.81 25.22 2.08
N SER A 4 3.09 24.18 1.30
CA SER A 4 4.43 23.76 0.88
C SER A 4 4.63 24.07 -0.59
N SER A 5 5.82 24.52 -0.96
CA SER A 5 6.23 24.63 -2.36
C SER A 5 6.30 23.22 -2.97
N ILE A 6 5.23 22.81 -3.66
CA ILE A 6 5.26 21.59 -4.46
C ILE A 6 6.23 21.83 -5.62
N ARG A 7 7.17 20.90 -5.80
CA ARG A 7 8.09 20.91 -6.94
C ARG A 7 7.31 20.74 -8.24
N SER A 8 7.83 21.28 -9.33
CA SER A 8 7.19 21.21 -10.66
C SER A 8 7.09 19.79 -11.24
N ASP A 9 7.84 18.85 -10.69
CA ASP A 9 7.88 17.43 -11.05
C ASP A 9 6.95 16.55 -10.17
N VAL A 10 6.14 17.14 -9.30
CA VAL A 10 5.14 16.45 -8.49
C VAL A 10 3.75 16.80 -8.99
N SER A 11 2.98 15.79 -9.33
CA SER A 11 1.56 15.96 -9.69
C SER A 11 0.67 15.53 -8.52
N GLY A 12 -0.39 16.26 -8.27
CA GLY A 12 -1.32 15.94 -7.20
C GLY A 12 -2.75 16.33 -7.52
N TYR A 13 -3.68 15.50 -7.08
CA TYR A 13 -5.10 15.75 -7.15
C TYR A 13 -5.73 15.55 -5.78
N ASN A 14 -6.46 16.56 -5.30
CA ASN A 14 -7.28 16.48 -4.10
C ASN A 14 -6.53 15.88 -2.88
N SER A 15 -5.27 16.30 -2.66
CA SER A 15 -4.42 15.77 -1.60
C SER A 15 -4.01 16.87 -0.62
N VAL A 16 -3.78 16.50 0.63
CA VAL A 16 -3.37 17.41 1.71
C VAL A 16 -1.98 17.01 2.20
N LEU A 17 -1.04 17.96 2.14
CA LEU A 17 0.32 17.78 2.63
C LEU A 17 0.59 18.71 3.81
N SER A 18 1.18 18.17 4.87
CA SER A 18 1.74 18.96 5.97
C SER A 18 2.86 19.87 5.45
N SER A 19 3.00 21.04 6.03
CA SER A 19 4.12 21.94 5.72
C SER A 19 5.50 21.37 6.08
N LYS A 20 5.54 20.32 6.89
CA LYS A 20 6.77 19.60 7.28
C LYS A 20 7.02 18.36 6.42
N ALA A 21 6.04 17.95 5.59
CA ALA A 21 6.21 16.81 4.71
C ALA A 21 7.13 17.17 3.53
N SER A 22 7.88 16.18 3.05
CA SER A 22 8.70 16.30 1.85
C SER A 22 8.27 15.26 0.80
N VAL A 23 8.31 15.65 -0.47
CA VAL A 23 7.95 14.79 -1.60
C VAL A 23 9.12 14.73 -2.56
N GLY A 24 9.51 13.52 -2.95
CA GLY A 24 10.56 13.25 -3.92
C GLY A 24 10.17 13.68 -5.34
N LYS A 25 11.00 13.33 -6.32
CA LYS A 25 10.79 13.66 -7.73
C LYS A 25 9.72 12.76 -8.35
N ASP A 26 9.05 13.27 -9.38
CA ASP A 26 8.18 12.48 -10.26
C ASP A 26 7.15 11.64 -9.49
N CYS A 27 6.55 12.24 -8.46
CA CYS A 27 5.51 11.61 -7.65
C CYS A 27 4.12 12.01 -8.11
N TYR A 28 3.17 11.09 -7.95
CA TYR A 28 1.75 11.36 -8.12
C TYR A 28 1.00 11.08 -6.82
N LEU A 29 0.22 12.07 -6.35
CA LEU A 29 -0.60 11.95 -5.15
C LEU A 29 -2.06 12.18 -5.51
N GLU A 30 -2.92 11.26 -5.13
CA GLU A 30 -4.36 11.35 -5.35
C GLU A 30 -5.12 11.10 -4.05
N VAL A 31 -5.97 12.05 -3.67
CA VAL A 31 -6.91 11.92 -2.54
C VAL A 31 -6.21 11.35 -1.29
N SER A 32 -5.03 11.90 -0.99
CA SER A 32 -4.16 11.38 0.06
C SER A 32 -3.87 12.44 1.12
N TYR A 33 -3.77 12.00 2.38
CA TYR A 33 -3.34 12.82 3.51
C TYR A 33 -1.92 12.47 3.91
N VAL A 34 -1.03 13.47 3.89
CA VAL A 34 0.37 13.34 4.28
C VAL A 34 0.64 14.26 5.47
N HIS A 35 0.68 13.68 6.66
CA HIS A 35 0.79 14.42 7.92
C HIS A 35 2.21 14.42 8.49
N GLY A 36 2.44 15.35 9.43
CA GLY A 36 3.67 15.41 10.21
C GLY A 36 4.91 15.63 9.37
N ASN A 37 5.99 14.92 9.72
CA ASN A 37 7.29 14.96 9.06
C ASN A 37 7.45 13.83 8.02
N SER A 38 6.35 13.38 7.41
CA SER A 38 6.39 12.30 6.44
C SER A 38 7.26 12.64 5.23
N ARG A 39 7.97 11.63 4.70
CA ARG A 39 8.81 11.74 3.50
C ARG A 39 8.29 10.78 2.45
N ILE A 40 7.98 11.31 1.29
CA ILE A 40 7.58 10.51 0.13
C ILE A 40 8.79 10.35 -0.76
N GLY A 41 9.17 9.11 -1.03
CA GLY A 41 10.25 8.76 -1.95
C GLY A 41 9.93 9.12 -3.40
N SER A 42 10.97 9.19 -4.23
CA SER A 42 10.85 9.56 -5.64
C SER A 42 10.15 8.48 -6.47
N HIS A 43 9.52 8.88 -7.58
CA HIS A 43 8.85 8.00 -8.54
C HIS A 43 7.75 7.13 -7.91
N SER A 44 7.06 7.68 -6.90
CA SER A 44 6.03 6.94 -6.15
C SER A 44 4.64 7.47 -6.42
N VAL A 45 3.67 6.57 -6.38
CA VAL A 45 2.25 6.84 -6.59
C VAL A 45 1.49 6.55 -5.30
N LEU A 46 0.80 7.57 -4.80
CA LEU A 46 -0.01 7.48 -3.59
C LEU A 46 -1.47 7.79 -3.94
N SER A 47 -2.35 6.84 -3.69
CA SER A 47 -3.77 7.00 -3.99
C SER A 47 -4.60 6.49 -2.81
N TYR A 48 -5.49 7.35 -2.28
CA TYR A 48 -6.39 7.03 -1.17
C TYR A 48 -5.67 6.51 0.09
N ILE A 49 -4.63 7.21 0.55
CA ILE A 49 -3.89 6.83 1.77
C ILE A 49 -3.90 7.95 2.82
N ASP A 50 -3.64 7.57 4.06
CA ASP A 50 -3.37 8.49 5.18
C ASP A 50 -2.06 8.05 5.86
N VAL A 51 -1.05 8.90 5.77
CA VAL A 51 0.29 8.63 6.33
C VAL A 51 0.69 9.72 7.30
N GLN A 52 1.27 9.32 8.44
CA GLN A 52 1.74 10.25 9.47
C GLN A 52 3.13 9.89 9.98
N ASP A 53 4.06 10.83 9.89
CA ASP A 53 5.43 10.71 10.40
C ASP A 53 6.19 9.46 9.88
N GLN A 54 5.88 9.04 8.65
CA GLN A 54 6.41 7.85 7.99
C GLN A 54 7.31 8.20 6.80
N VAL A 55 8.13 7.23 6.41
CA VAL A 55 8.93 7.28 5.20
C VAL A 55 8.33 6.33 4.18
N ILE A 56 7.84 6.88 3.07
CA ILE A 56 7.41 6.10 1.91
C ILE A 56 8.64 5.85 1.05
N PRO A 57 8.93 4.60 0.66
CA PRO A 57 10.08 4.29 -0.19
C PRO A 57 10.00 4.89 -1.59
N ASP A 58 11.14 4.88 -2.30
CA ASP A 58 11.17 5.20 -3.73
C ASP A 58 10.52 4.10 -4.57
N ASN A 59 10.00 4.46 -5.74
CA ASN A 59 9.51 3.53 -6.76
C ASN A 59 8.38 2.59 -6.29
N VAL A 60 7.49 3.07 -5.44
CA VAL A 60 6.36 2.29 -4.93
C VAL A 60 5.02 2.89 -5.35
N VAL A 61 4.03 2.02 -5.46
CA VAL A 61 2.62 2.37 -5.54
C VAL A 61 1.96 1.99 -4.22
N LEU A 62 1.32 2.95 -3.55
CA LEU A 62 0.42 2.72 -2.43
C LEU A 62 -1.00 3.08 -2.86
N HIS A 63 -1.91 2.11 -2.78
CA HIS A 63 -3.30 2.32 -3.17
C HIS A 63 -4.25 1.79 -2.09
N GLY A 64 -4.96 2.70 -1.45
CA GLY A 64 -5.94 2.40 -0.42
C GLY A 64 -7.32 2.08 -0.98
N LEU A 65 -8.00 1.12 -0.39
CA LEU A 65 -9.37 0.74 -0.71
C LEU A 65 -10.16 0.53 0.58
N LYS A 66 -11.34 1.11 0.64
CA LYS A 66 -12.35 0.71 1.61
C LYS A 66 -13.10 -0.51 1.08
N GLN A 67 -13.26 -1.51 1.93
CA GLN A 67 -13.96 -2.75 1.61
C GLN A 67 -15.44 -2.64 1.99
N ARG A 68 -16.31 -3.43 1.36
CA ARG A 68 -17.74 -3.47 1.67
C ARG A 68 -18.05 -3.89 3.11
N ASN A 69 -17.14 -4.63 3.75
CA ASN A 69 -17.24 -4.99 5.18
C ASN A 69 -16.89 -3.82 6.13
N GLY A 70 -16.57 -2.65 5.58
CA GLY A 70 -16.19 -1.45 6.35
C GLY A 70 -14.72 -1.34 6.70
N LYS A 71 -13.92 -2.40 6.50
CA LYS A 71 -12.46 -2.39 6.69
C LYS A 71 -11.73 -1.66 5.57
N PHE A 72 -10.45 -1.45 5.76
CA PHE A 72 -9.56 -0.84 4.79
C PHE A 72 -8.40 -1.79 4.47
N ILE A 73 -7.93 -1.74 3.25
CA ILE A 73 -6.63 -2.28 2.86
C ILE A 73 -5.82 -1.21 2.14
N VAL A 74 -4.50 -1.25 2.29
CA VAL A 74 -3.57 -0.51 1.43
C VAL A 74 -2.69 -1.52 0.73
N ARG A 75 -2.71 -1.48 -0.58
CA ARG A 75 -1.88 -2.33 -1.43
C ARG A 75 -0.59 -1.59 -1.72
N ILE A 76 0.55 -2.23 -1.47
CA ILE A 76 1.87 -1.72 -1.82
C ILE A 76 2.57 -2.67 -2.78
N PHE A 77 3.16 -2.13 -3.83
CA PHE A 77 3.97 -2.87 -4.80
C PHE A 77 4.92 -1.91 -5.52
N GLY A 78 5.95 -2.43 -6.15
CA GLY A 78 6.88 -1.62 -6.94
C GLY A 78 6.24 -1.10 -8.22
N VAL A 79 6.61 0.08 -8.67
CA VAL A 79 6.12 0.67 -9.94
C VAL A 79 6.43 -0.22 -11.16
N ASN A 80 7.41 -1.10 -11.04
CA ASN A 80 7.82 -2.05 -12.07
C ASN A 80 7.34 -3.49 -11.81
N ASP A 81 6.63 -3.74 -10.70
CA ASP A 81 6.14 -5.07 -10.40
C ASP A 81 4.99 -5.43 -11.36
N ASN A 82 5.05 -6.65 -11.92
CA ASN A 82 4.03 -7.17 -12.78
C ASN A 82 3.07 -8.06 -11.98
N PRO A 83 1.78 -7.71 -11.83
CA PRO A 83 0.84 -8.50 -11.05
C PRO A 83 0.64 -9.95 -11.54
N LYS A 84 1.02 -10.25 -12.79
CA LYS A 84 0.94 -11.60 -13.39
C LYS A 84 2.16 -12.47 -13.07
N GLU A 85 3.19 -11.89 -12.49
CA GLU A 85 4.40 -12.59 -12.07
C GLU A 85 4.35 -12.94 -10.58
N ASN A 86 5.18 -13.90 -10.18
CA ASN A 86 5.35 -14.33 -8.80
C ASN A 86 6.45 -13.53 -8.10
N ARG A 87 6.34 -12.19 -8.12
CA ARG A 87 7.37 -11.31 -7.53
C ARG A 87 6.78 -10.06 -6.90
N LEU A 88 7.41 -9.64 -5.79
CA LEU A 88 7.13 -8.37 -5.11
C LEU A 88 8.47 -7.73 -4.72
N PHE A 89 8.72 -6.48 -5.13
CA PHE A 89 9.98 -5.75 -4.92
C PHE A 89 11.22 -6.55 -5.34
N GLY A 90 11.09 -7.31 -6.44
CA GLY A 90 12.15 -8.16 -6.97
C GLY A 90 12.35 -9.49 -6.23
N ARG A 91 11.64 -9.76 -5.12
CA ARG A 91 11.68 -11.02 -4.37
C ARG A 91 10.69 -12.02 -4.96
N ASP A 92 11.12 -13.26 -5.06
CA ASP A 92 10.23 -14.39 -5.40
C ASP A 92 9.31 -14.68 -4.21
N LEU A 93 8.01 -14.81 -4.46
CA LEU A 93 7.02 -14.97 -3.40
C LEU A 93 6.95 -16.40 -2.85
N ASP A 94 7.26 -17.44 -3.64
CA ASP A 94 7.36 -18.81 -3.11
C ASP A 94 8.55 -18.94 -2.16
N GLU A 95 9.71 -18.36 -2.53
CA GLU A 95 10.88 -18.32 -1.64
C GLU A 95 10.60 -17.50 -0.37
N LEU A 96 9.78 -16.46 -0.49
CA LEU A 96 9.39 -15.62 0.65
C LEU A 96 8.44 -16.38 1.60
N GLU A 97 7.45 -17.12 1.07
CA GLU A 97 6.60 -18.01 1.87
C GLU A 97 7.43 -18.97 2.72
N ASP A 98 8.40 -19.64 2.11
CA ASP A 98 9.27 -20.58 2.78
C ASP A 98 10.13 -19.90 3.84
N THR A 99 10.69 -18.73 3.54
CA THR A 99 11.52 -17.96 4.48
C THR A 99 10.73 -17.49 5.70
N LEU A 100 9.52 -16.97 5.48
CA LEU A 100 8.66 -16.46 6.54
C LEU A 100 7.86 -17.55 7.26
N GLY A 101 7.75 -18.73 6.66
CA GLY A 101 6.97 -19.85 7.19
C GLY A 101 5.47 -19.58 7.22
N VAL A 102 4.95 -18.83 6.25
CA VAL A 102 3.54 -18.50 6.06
C VAL A 102 3.02 -19.00 4.71
N ARG A 103 1.74 -18.81 4.42
CA ARG A 103 1.15 -19.10 3.10
C ARG A 103 0.46 -17.87 2.56
N PHE A 104 0.75 -17.54 1.28
CA PHE A 104 0.11 -16.45 0.55
C PHE A 104 -1.02 -16.95 -0.36
N TRP A 105 -1.05 -18.25 -0.67
CA TRP A 105 -2.07 -18.88 -1.50
C TRP A 105 -2.73 -20.06 -0.79
N GLU A 106 -3.99 -20.30 -1.15
CA GLU A 106 -4.70 -21.50 -0.77
C GLU A 106 -4.28 -22.69 -1.66
N GLU A 107 -4.32 -23.90 -1.14
CA GLU A 107 -4.02 -25.14 -1.87
C GLU A 107 -5.19 -25.53 -2.81
N ASN A 108 -5.63 -24.63 -3.67
CA ASN A 108 -6.76 -24.83 -4.57
C ASN A 108 -6.37 -24.83 -6.08
N GLY A 109 -5.06 -24.90 -6.35
CA GLY A 109 -4.53 -24.93 -7.72
C GLY A 109 -4.57 -23.59 -8.47
N GLN A 110 -4.79 -22.48 -7.76
CA GLN A 110 -4.67 -21.14 -8.35
C GLN A 110 -3.22 -20.85 -8.75
N ALA A 111 -3.05 -20.00 -9.76
CA ALA A 111 -1.71 -19.57 -10.17
C ALA A 111 -1.05 -18.73 -9.08
N HIS A 112 0.19 -19.03 -8.74
CA HIS A 112 1.01 -18.26 -7.82
C HIS A 112 1.50 -16.98 -8.52
N THR A 113 0.83 -15.88 -8.26
CA THR A 113 1.14 -14.56 -8.82
C THR A 113 0.94 -13.49 -7.76
N LEU A 114 1.56 -12.34 -7.95
CA LEU A 114 1.33 -11.18 -7.08
C LEU A 114 -0.17 -10.79 -7.03
N TRP A 115 -0.91 -10.99 -8.14
CA TRP A 115 -2.35 -10.69 -8.20
C TRP A 115 -3.18 -11.53 -7.24
N SER A 116 -2.78 -12.78 -7.01
CA SER A 116 -3.51 -13.75 -6.17
C SER A 116 -2.94 -13.92 -4.76
N ALA A 117 -1.74 -13.44 -4.48
CA ALA A 117 -1.07 -13.58 -3.19
C ALA A 117 -1.78 -12.75 -2.09
N ALA A 118 -2.19 -13.39 -0.99
CA ALA A 118 -2.84 -12.77 0.16
C ALA A 118 -1.81 -12.08 1.07
N LEU A 119 -1.40 -10.87 0.69
CA LEU A 119 -0.31 -10.12 1.29
C LEU A 119 -0.77 -8.91 2.13
N TYR A 120 -1.96 -8.38 1.87
CA TYR A 120 -2.39 -7.07 2.36
C TYR A 120 -3.35 -7.21 3.53
N GLN A 121 -2.92 -6.75 4.70
CA GLN A 121 -3.70 -6.83 5.93
C GLN A 121 -4.91 -5.92 5.89
N GLU A 122 -6.07 -6.42 6.34
CA GLU A 122 -7.25 -5.60 6.62
C GLU A 122 -7.08 -4.86 7.95
N ALA A 123 -7.51 -3.59 7.99
CA ALA A 123 -7.46 -2.74 9.17
C ALA A 123 -8.76 -1.95 9.37
N ASP A 124 -8.96 -1.40 10.55
CA ASP A 124 -10.15 -0.61 10.88
C ASP A 124 -10.09 0.81 10.32
N THR A 125 -8.89 1.32 10.09
CA THR A 125 -8.65 2.65 9.52
C THR A 125 -7.70 2.60 8.34
N ILE A 126 -7.81 3.60 7.46
CA ILE A 126 -6.89 3.72 6.31
C ILE A 126 -5.45 3.98 6.77
N ARG A 127 -5.24 4.62 7.91
CA ARG A 127 -3.92 4.85 8.49
C ARG A 127 -3.28 3.54 8.94
N GLU A 128 -3.97 2.73 9.72
CA GLU A 128 -3.50 1.40 10.12
C GLU A 128 -3.20 0.52 8.91
N ALA A 129 -4.05 0.56 7.88
CA ALA A 129 -3.81 -0.17 6.64
C ALA A 129 -2.56 0.36 5.89
N THR A 130 -2.29 1.67 5.95
CA THR A 130 -1.08 2.28 5.38
C THR A 130 0.17 1.81 6.14
N ASP A 131 0.12 1.83 7.47
CA ASP A 131 1.22 1.37 8.33
C ASP A 131 1.51 -0.12 8.09
N ALA A 132 0.48 -0.96 7.98
CA ALA A 132 0.63 -2.38 7.66
C ALA A 132 1.25 -2.62 6.27
N ALA A 133 0.91 -1.80 5.27
CA ALA A 133 1.50 -1.89 3.94
C ALA A 133 3.00 -1.51 3.96
N LEU A 134 3.38 -0.49 4.72
CA LEU A 134 4.79 -0.11 4.88
C LEU A 134 5.57 -1.16 5.66
N GLU A 135 4.97 -1.78 6.67
CA GLU A 135 5.56 -2.90 7.38
C GLU A 135 5.82 -4.09 6.45
N LEU A 136 4.85 -4.44 5.58
CA LEU A 136 5.05 -5.47 4.56
C LEU A 136 6.25 -5.15 3.66
N TYR A 137 6.39 -3.90 3.21
CA TYR A 137 7.57 -3.49 2.44
C TYR A 137 8.87 -3.77 3.17
N GLU A 138 8.97 -3.38 4.45
CA GLU A 138 10.16 -3.59 5.27
C GLU A 138 10.46 -5.09 5.45
N ILE A 139 9.45 -5.92 5.69
CA ILE A 139 9.59 -7.37 5.82
C ILE A 139 10.13 -7.97 4.51
N VAL A 140 9.51 -7.66 3.38
CA VAL A 140 9.88 -8.23 2.07
C VAL A 140 11.28 -7.80 1.66
N THR A 141 11.69 -6.56 1.95
CA THR A 141 13.02 -6.04 1.61
C THR A 141 14.10 -6.38 2.65
N GLY A 142 13.74 -7.05 3.75
CA GLY A 142 14.66 -7.47 4.81
C GLY A 142 15.04 -6.38 5.80
N GLY A 143 14.25 -5.28 5.85
CA GLY A 143 14.45 -4.18 6.79
C GLY A 143 13.86 -4.42 8.18
N LYS A 144 13.02 -5.41 8.33
CA LYS A 144 12.34 -5.75 9.59
C LYS A 144 12.23 -7.25 9.78
N ASP A 145 12.38 -7.68 11.03
CA ASP A 145 12.09 -9.05 11.44
C ASP A 145 10.59 -9.32 11.37
N PHE A 146 10.23 -10.53 10.97
CA PHE A 146 8.85 -10.96 10.80
C PHE A 146 8.34 -11.74 12.01
N ASP A 147 7.24 -11.30 12.60
CA ASP A 147 6.52 -12.06 13.63
C ASP A 147 5.40 -12.89 12.98
N ARG A 148 5.69 -14.18 12.78
CA ARG A 148 4.75 -15.14 12.20
C ARG A 148 3.42 -15.24 12.96
N SER A 149 3.40 -14.96 14.27
CA SER A 149 2.18 -15.08 15.08
C SER A 149 1.11 -14.05 14.69
N LEU A 150 1.52 -12.94 14.05
CA LEU A 150 0.64 -11.88 13.59
C LEU A 150 0.06 -12.14 12.20
N TRP A 151 0.57 -13.16 11.48
CA TRP A 151 0.10 -13.48 10.14
C TRP A 151 -1.02 -14.54 10.19
N THR A 152 -2.20 -14.16 9.71
CA THR A 152 -3.29 -15.10 9.47
C THR A 152 -3.83 -14.90 8.05
N ALA A 153 -4.00 -15.97 7.29
CA ALA A 153 -4.55 -15.90 5.93
C ALA A 153 -5.95 -15.25 5.90
N ALA A 154 -6.74 -15.38 6.98
CA ALA A 154 -8.07 -14.79 7.08
C ALA A 154 -8.09 -13.26 7.19
N SER A 155 -6.98 -12.64 7.63
CA SER A 155 -6.87 -11.19 7.79
C SER A 155 -6.15 -10.49 6.64
N HIS A 156 -5.68 -11.25 5.64
CA HIS A 156 -4.95 -10.72 4.50
C HIS A 156 -5.72 -10.91 3.19
N LYS A 157 -5.63 -9.91 2.33
CA LYS A 157 -6.26 -9.91 1.01
C LYS A 157 -5.21 -9.89 -0.09
N SER A 158 -5.54 -10.50 -1.22
CA SER A 158 -4.76 -10.34 -2.45
C SER A 158 -5.12 -9.04 -3.19
N LEU A 159 -4.34 -8.68 -4.20
CA LEU A 159 -4.71 -7.58 -5.12
C LEU A 159 -6.10 -7.82 -5.72
N CYS A 160 -6.38 -9.06 -6.13
CA CYS A 160 -7.65 -9.47 -6.73
C CYS A 160 -8.80 -9.33 -5.74
N ALA A 161 -8.69 -9.93 -4.55
CA ALA A 161 -9.74 -9.88 -3.53
C ALA A 161 -10.02 -8.44 -3.09
N GLY A 162 -8.98 -7.68 -2.81
CA GLY A 162 -9.12 -6.28 -2.42
C GLY A 162 -9.84 -5.42 -3.46
N PHE A 163 -9.62 -5.67 -4.75
CA PHE A 163 -10.32 -4.98 -5.83
C PHE A 163 -11.79 -5.41 -5.92
N ASN A 164 -12.05 -6.71 -5.87
CA ASN A 164 -13.40 -7.27 -6.02
C ASN A 164 -14.32 -6.92 -4.82
N GLU A 165 -13.75 -6.79 -3.62
CA GLU A 165 -14.47 -6.47 -2.39
C GLU A 165 -14.53 -4.97 -2.09
N ALA A 166 -13.90 -4.12 -2.92
CA ALA A 166 -13.91 -2.67 -2.74
C ALA A 166 -15.33 -2.08 -2.78
N ASP A 167 -15.55 -1.05 -1.97
CA ASP A 167 -16.75 -0.24 -1.94
C ASP A 167 -16.56 1.00 -2.83
N PRO A 168 -17.12 1.02 -4.05
CA PRO A 168 -16.93 2.16 -4.96
C PRO A 168 -17.59 3.45 -4.46
N ASP A 169 -18.68 3.36 -3.69
CA ASP A 169 -19.35 4.53 -3.17
C ASP A 169 -18.53 5.22 -2.08
N ALA A 170 -17.74 4.46 -1.33
CA ALA A 170 -16.83 5.00 -0.34
C ALA A 170 -15.72 5.86 -0.99
N ILE A 171 -15.20 5.46 -2.14
CA ILE A 171 -14.21 6.23 -2.90
C ILE A 171 -14.79 7.57 -3.34
N ILE A 172 -16.01 7.57 -3.88
CA ILE A 172 -16.72 8.77 -4.30
C ILE A 172 -16.99 9.69 -3.09
N ALA A 173 -17.41 9.12 -1.97
CA ALA A 173 -17.67 9.88 -0.74
C ALA A 173 -16.39 10.50 -0.16
N TRP A 174 -15.26 9.81 -0.23
CA TRP A 174 -13.97 10.32 0.22
C TRP A 174 -13.54 11.53 -0.61
N ASN A 175 -13.62 11.43 -1.93
CA ASN A 175 -13.33 12.53 -2.85
C ASN A 175 -14.11 13.83 -2.55
N LYS A 176 -15.36 13.69 -2.10
CA LYS A 176 -16.23 14.85 -1.79
C LYS A 176 -15.87 15.53 -0.47
N ARG A 177 -15.11 14.90 0.41
CA ARG A 177 -14.73 15.43 1.74
C ARG A 177 -13.44 16.26 1.71
N MET A 178 -12.66 16.13 0.68
CA MET A 178 -11.39 16.84 0.46
C MET A 178 -11.60 18.10 -0.39
#